data_cec5f5db27b4fe97b2d07f8646d8fb0c
#
_entry.id   cec5f5db27b4fe97b2d07f8646d8fb0c
#
_cell.length_a   1.000
_cell.length_b   1.000
_cell.length_c   1.000
_cell.angle_alpha   90.00
_cell.angle_beta   90.00
_cell.angle_gamma   90.00
#
_symmetry.space_group_name_H-M   'P 1'
#
loop_
_entity.id
_entity.type
_entity.pdbx_description
1 polymer ?
#
loop_
_entity_poly.entity_id
_entity_poly.type
_entity_poly.pdbx_seq_one_letter_code
_entity_poly.pdbx_strand_id
1 'polypeptide(L)'
;TGIKECLNRLSPEARNTITIENEENSWGLEHILELSGHCGLVLDIHHHWCREGEYIEVTDDRVKRVIDSWRGVRPAMHYSISREDYLPEHSPYVRPDYQELLATGHKKAKLRAHSDMCWNHACNDWALSFAPEFDIMVEAKNKNLANQQLYDQYRQNILPYCHK
;
A
#
# COMPACT_ATOMS: atom_id res chain seq x y z
N THR A 1 -22.07 5.86 -5.25
CA THR A 1 -23.48 5.95 -4.79
C THR A 1 -23.93 4.64 -4.18
N GLY A 2 -23.97 3.51 -4.87
CA GLY A 2 -24.46 2.24 -4.32
C GLY A 2 -23.73 1.75 -3.07
N ILE A 3 -22.38 1.86 -3.01
CA ILE A 3 -21.58 1.46 -1.84
C ILE A 3 -21.91 2.31 -0.60
N LYS A 4 -22.03 3.64 -0.76
CA LYS A 4 -22.42 4.53 0.36
C LYS A 4 -23.78 4.17 0.93
N GLU A 5 -24.74 3.89 0.06
CA GLU A 5 -26.09 3.46 0.47
C GLU A 5 -26.06 2.13 1.21
N CYS A 6 -25.27 1.15 0.73
CA CYS A 6 -25.10 -0.13 1.43
C CYS A 6 -24.45 0.05 2.81
N LEU A 7 -23.37 0.82 2.91
CA LEU A 7 -22.69 1.10 4.18
C LEU A 7 -23.61 1.80 5.19
N ASN A 8 -24.45 2.74 4.72
CA ASN A 8 -25.39 3.46 5.58
C ASN A 8 -26.54 2.59 6.13
N ARG A 9 -26.81 1.43 5.50
CA ARG A 9 -27.83 0.46 5.95
C ARG A 9 -27.31 -0.53 6.99
N LEU A 10 -25.99 -0.58 7.21
CA LEU A 10 -25.37 -1.45 8.20
C LEU A 10 -25.45 -0.83 9.60
N SER A 11 -25.50 -1.69 10.64
CA SER A 11 -25.30 -1.20 12.00
C SER A 11 -23.90 -0.58 12.16
N PRO A 12 -23.70 0.34 13.13
CA PRO A 12 -22.38 0.92 13.39
C PRO A 12 -21.29 -0.15 13.61
N GLU A 13 -21.62 -1.24 14.33
CA GLU A 13 -20.71 -2.34 14.61
C GLU A 13 -20.30 -3.05 13.31
N ALA A 14 -21.27 -3.42 12.48
CA ALA A 14 -21.00 -4.09 11.20
C ALA A 14 -20.19 -3.18 10.25
N ARG A 15 -20.53 -1.90 10.20
CA ARG A 15 -19.80 -0.92 9.36
C ARG A 15 -18.35 -0.73 9.82
N ASN A 16 -18.10 -0.77 11.13
CA ASN A 16 -16.75 -0.64 11.69
C ASN A 16 -15.84 -1.85 11.41
N THR A 17 -16.39 -2.97 10.94
CA THR A 17 -15.61 -4.14 10.50
C THR A 17 -15.29 -4.14 9.02
N ILE A 18 -15.80 -3.17 8.25
CA ILE A 18 -15.58 -3.09 6.81
C ILE A 18 -14.48 -2.07 6.54
N THR A 19 -13.52 -2.48 5.72
CA THR A 19 -12.52 -1.59 5.11
C THR A 19 -12.62 -1.65 3.59
N ILE A 20 -12.17 -0.60 2.94
CA ILE A 20 -12.12 -0.52 1.47
C ILE A 20 -10.71 -0.08 1.07
N GLU A 21 -10.15 -0.79 0.12
CA GLU A 21 -8.79 -0.60 -0.40
C GLU A 21 -8.84 0.10 -1.76
N ASN A 22 -7.81 0.89 -2.08
CA ASN A 22 -7.60 1.41 -3.43
C ASN A 22 -7.02 0.34 -4.35
N GLU A 23 -7.45 0.36 -5.61
CA GLU A 23 -7.11 -0.65 -6.60
C GLU A 23 -6.63 0.02 -7.90
N GLU A 24 -5.69 -0.63 -8.59
CA GLU A 24 -4.99 -0.03 -9.73
C GLU A 24 -5.82 0.04 -11.03
N ASN A 25 -6.85 -0.81 -11.20
CA ASN A 25 -7.63 -0.87 -12.44
C ASN A 25 -8.97 -0.13 -12.36
N SER A 26 -9.59 -0.05 -11.16
CA SER A 26 -10.95 0.44 -11.00
C SER A 26 -11.03 1.66 -10.09
N TRP A 27 -10.89 1.48 -8.78
CA TRP A 27 -11.16 2.50 -7.77
C TRP A 27 -9.86 2.94 -7.08
N GLY A 28 -9.16 3.91 -7.67
CA GLY A 28 -7.95 4.49 -7.10
C GLY A 28 -8.21 5.25 -5.80
N LEU A 29 -7.14 5.77 -5.20
CA LEU A 29 -7.16 6.42 -3.89
C LEU A 29 -8.19 7.56 -3.81
N GLU A 30 -8.24 8.46 -4.79
CA GLU A 30 -9.20 9.58 -4.81
C GLU A 30 -10.66 9.12 -4.74
N HIS A 31 -10.98 7.99 -5.39
CA HIS A 31 -12.33 7.45 -5.37
C HIS A 31 -12.71 6.89 -4.00
N ILE A 32 -11.79 6.12 -3.37
CA ILE A 32 -12.11 5.54 -2.05
C ILE A 32 -12.12 6.61 -0.95
N LEU A 33 -11.37 7.70 -1.09
CA LEU A 33 -11.40 8.80 -0.15
C LEU A 33 -12.78 9.45 0.00
N GLU A 34 -13.68 9.31 -0.98
CA GLU A 34 -15.06 9.69 -0.83
C GLU A 34 -15.83 8.87 0.23
N LEU A 35 -15.29 7.72 0.63
CA LEU A 35 -15.88 6.81 1.62
C LEU A 35 -15.29 6.99 3.03
N SER A 36 -14.34 7.90 3.22
CA SER A 36 -13.60 8.07 4.49
C SER A 36 -14.51 8.36 5.70
N GLY A 37 -15.65 8.99 5.49
CA GLY A 37 -16.67 9.20 6.54
C GLY A 37 -17.55 7.98 6.83
N HIS A 38 -17.45 6.90 6.06
CA HIS A 38 -18.34 5.73 6.14
C HIS A 38 -17.64 4.47 6.68
N CYS A 39 -16.40 4.22 6.30
CA CYS A 39 -15.62 3.05 6.71
C CYS A 39 -14.13 3.38 6.80
N GLY A 40 -13.34 2.48 7.39
CA GLY A 40 -11.88 2.55 7.34
C GLY A 40 -11.37 2.32 5.91
N LEU A 41 -10.33 3.05 5.52
CA LEU A 41 -9.71 2.91 4.22
C LEU A 41 -8.34 2.24 4.36
N VAL A 42 -8.05 1.28 3.50
CA VAL A 42 -6.73 0.64 3.41
C VAL A 42 -5.99 1.27 2.24
N LEU A 43 -4.81 1.80 2.50
CA LEU A 43 -3.92 2.33 1.48
C LEU A 43 -3.01 1.21 0.97
N ASP A 44 -3.19 0.79 -0.28
CA ASP A 44 -2.17 0.03 -0.98
C ASP A 44 -1.30 0.98 -1.79
N ILE A 45 -0.04 1.11 -1.36
CA ILE A 45 0.91 2.04 -1.98
C ILE A 45 1.43 1.55 -3.33
N HIS A 46 1.44 0.23 -3.57
CA HIS A 46 1.82 -0.35 -4.85
C HIS A 46 0.71 -0.19 -5.90
N HIS A 47 -0.56 -0.41 -5.53
CA HIS A 47 -1.71 -0.12 -6.39
C HIS A 47 -1.76 1.36 -6.77
N HIS A 48 -1.47 2.25 -5.81
CA HIS A 48 -1.39 3.69 -6.10
C HIS A 48 -0.30 3.98 -7.14
N TRP A 49 0.93 3.46 -6.95
CA TRP A 49 2.02 3.60 -7.89
C TRP A 49 1.68 3.03 -9.29
N CYS A 50 1.08 1.86 -9.35
CA CYS A 50 0.65 1.24 -10.62
C CYS A 50 -0.40 2.04 -11.38
N ARG A 51 -1.25 2.77 -10.66
CA ARG A 51 -2.33 3.55 -11.24
C ARG A 51 -1.91 4.96 -11.60
N GLU A 52 -1.34 5.69 -10.66
CA GLU A 52 -1.04 7.12 -10.80
C GLU A 52 0.39 7.36 -11.34
N GLY A 53 1.27 6.38 -11.24
CA GLY A 53 2.67 6.48 -11.68
C GLY A 53 3.53 7.33 -10.74
N GLU A 54 3.08 7.53 -9.50
CA GLU A 54 3.78 8.33 -8.49
C GLU A 54 3.97 7.58 -7.17
N TYR A 55 5.00 7.94 -6.44
CA TYR A 55 5.21 7.49 -5.06
C TYR A 55 4.52 8.45 -4.11
N ILE A 56 3.44 7.99 -3.47
CA ILE A 56 2.79 8.78 -2.42
C ILE A 56 3.66 8.76 -1.16
N GLU A 57 3.80 9.91 -0.51
CA GLU A 57 4.60 10.01 0.73
C GLU A 57 3.69 10.07 1.96
N VAL A 58 4.20 9.68 3.12
CA VAL A 58 3.44 9.63 4.39
C VAL A 58 2.85 11.00 4.78
N THR A 59 3.47 12.09 4.34
CA THR A 59 3.04 13.47 4.60
C THR A 59 1.95 13.99 3.67
N ASP A 60 1.53 13.20 2.68
CA ASP A 60 0.48 13.60 1.73
C ASP A 60 -0.87 13.73 2.44
N ASP A 61 -1.64 14.76 2.12
CA ASP A 61 -2.96 15.02 2.72
C ASP A 61 -3.96 13.87 2.48
N ARG A 62 -3.81 13.13 1.38
CA ARG A 62 -4.61 11.92 1.09
C ARG A 62 -4.33 10.82 2.11
N VAL A 63 -3.06 10.64 2.50
CA VAL A 63 -2.65 9.68 3.54
C VAL A 63 -3.25 10.06 4.88
N LYS A 64 -3.22 11.35 5.24
CA LYS A 64 -3.88 11.84 6.45
C LYS A 64 -5.37 11.51 6.46
N ARG A 65 -6.08 11.68 5.35
CA ARG A 65 -7.51 11.33 5.23
C ARG A 65 -7.75 9.82 5.39
N VAL A 66 -6.83 8.97 4.91
CA VAL A 66 -6.87 7.52 5.17
C VAL A 66 -6.76 7.26 6.67
N ILE A 67 -5.77 7.84 7.36
CA ILE A 67 -5.58 7.70 8.81
C ILE A 67 -6.84 8.15 9.57
N ASP A 68 -7.38 9.33 9.26
CA ASP A 68 -8.57 9.88 9.91
C ASP A 68 -9.82 8.97 9.74
N SER A 69 -9.90 8.20 8.63
CA SER A 69 -10.99 7.26 8.38
C SER A 69 -11.10 6.12 9.41
N TRP A 70 -10.00 5.80 10.09
CA TRP A 70 -9.92 4.76 11.12
C TRP A 70 -10.34 5.24 12.52
N ARG A 71 -10.69 6.51 12.67
CA ARG A 71 -11.30 7.09 13.89
C ARG A 71 -10.50 6.81 15.17
N GLY A 72 -9.17 6.93 15.09
CA GLY A 72 -8.26 6.74 16.22
C GLY A 72 -7.80 5.28 16.43
N VAL A 73 -8.28 4.34 15.62
CA VAL A 73 -7.68 3.00 15.52
C VAL A 73 -6.48 3.10 14.57
N ARG A 74 -5.39 2.41 14.89
CA ARG A 74 -4.21 2.38 14.03
C ARG A 74 -4.57 1.76 12.68
N PRO A 75 -4.35 2.45 11.54
CA PRO A 75 -4.72 1.95 10.24
C PRO A 75 -3.80 0.85 9.75
N ALA A 76 -4.34 -0.06 8.94
CA ALA A 76 -3.56 -0.97 8.13
C ALA A 76 -3.32 -0.39 6.73
N MET A 77 -2.16 -0.70 6.16
CA MET A 77 -1.84 -0.46 4.76
C MET A 77 -1.26 -1.72 4.11
N HIS A 78 -1.34 -1.80 2.79
CA HIS A 78 -0.70 -2.88 2.03
C HIS A 78 0.58 -2.40 1.36
N TYR A 79 1.56 -3.31 1.33
CA TYR A 79 2.84 -3.12 0.66
C TYR A 79 3.19 -4.32 -0.21
N SER A 80 3.42 -4.07 -1.46
CA SER A 80 4.04 -4.98 -2.41
C SER A 80 4.95 -4.23 -3.37
N ILE A 81 5.69 -4.95 -4.20
CA ILE A 81 6.52 -4.40 -5.28
C ILE A 81 6.41 -5.29 -6.52
N SER A 82 6.73 -4.72 -7.68
CA SER A 82 6.81 -5.47 -8.93
C SER A 82 7.85 -6.58 -8.84
N ARG A 83 7.61 -7.67 -9.58
CA ARG A 83 8.51 -8.82 -9.59
C ARG A 83 9.91 -8.47 -10.08
N GLU A 84 10.92 -8.96 -9.39
CA GLU A 84 12.33 -8.81 -9.74
C GLU A 84 12.64 -9.35 -11.15
N ASP A 85 12.06 -10.52 -11.49
CA ASP A 85 12.24 -11.14 -12.80
C ASP A 85 11.61 -10.36 -13.98
N TYR A 86 10.81 -9.34 -13.69
CA TYR A 86 10.32 -8.40 -14.71
C TYR A 86 11.14 -7.11 -14.79
N LEU A 87 12.09 -6.93 -13.88
CA LEU A 87 13.01 -5.79 -13.77
C LEU A 87 14.47 -6.26 -13.57
N PRO A 88 14.99 -7.19 -14.41
CA PRO A 88 16.23 -7.94 -14.12
C PRO A 88 17.48 -7.06 -14.03
N GLU A 89 17.47 -5.89 -14.65
CA GLU A 89 18.62 -4.97 -14.64
C GLU A 89 18.41 -3.75 -13.72
N HIS A 90 17.27 -3.73 -13.00
CA HIS A 90 16.96 -2.60 -12.13
C HIS A 90 17.74 -2.69 -10.81
N SER A 91 18.37 -1.59 -10.42
CA SER A 91 19.09 -1.53 -9.14
C SER A 91 18.13 -1.68 -7.95
N PRO A 92 18.43 -2.57 -6.97
CA PRO A 92 17.62 -2.70 -5.77
C PRO A 92 17.70 -1.47 -4.84
N TYR A 93 18.58 -0.51 -5.12
CA TYR A 93 18.76 0.71 -4.32
C TYR A 93 18.14 1.96 -4.94
N VAL A 94 17.37 1.78 -6.01
CA VAL A 94 16.64 2.86 -6.69
C VAL A 94 15.17 2.46 -6.80
N ARG A 95 14.25 3.37 -6.52
CA ARG A 95 12.82 3.14 -6.75
C ARG A 95 12.55 3.12 -8.26
N PRO A 96 11.82 2.13 -8.80
CA PRO A 96 11.47 2.08 -10.22
C PRO A 96 10.64 3.28 -10.66
N ASP A 97 11.03 3.94 -11.73
CA ASP A 97 10.21 5.00 -12.34
C ASP A 97 9.15 4.37 -13.27
N TYR A 98 7.89 4.56 -12.94
CA TYR A 98 6.77 3.96 -13.67
C TYR A 98 6.70 4.44 -15.12
N GLN A 99 6.92 5.73 -15.36
CA GLN A 99 6.82 6.31 -16.69
C GLN A 99 8.01 5.88 -17.58
N GLU A 100 9.20 5.83 -17.01
CA GLU A 100 10.39 5.33 -17.70
C GLU A 100 10.22 3.85 -18.07
N LEU A 101 9.71 3.02 -17.15
CA LEU A 101 9.44 1.61 -17.43
C LEU A 101 8.42 1.42 -18.56
N LEU A 102 7.35 2.21 -18.59
CA LEU A 102 6.40 2.17 -19.71
C LEU A 102 7.03 2.64 -21.02
N ALA A 103 7.84 3.69 -21.00
CA ALA A 103 8.53 4.21 -22.16
C ALA A 103 9.55 3.21 -22.74
N THR A 104 10.14 2.37 -21.89
CA THR A 104 11.06 1.28 -22.29
C THR A 104 10.34 -0.03 -22.66
N GLY A 105 9.00 -0.03 -22.69
CA GLY A 105 8.19 -1.14 -23.21
C GLY A 105 7.70 -2.14 -22.17
N HIS A 106 7.87 -1.85 -20.87
CA HIS A 106 7.28 -2.69 -19.83
C HIS A 106 5.75 -2.62 -19.87
N LYS A 107 5.11 -3.77 -19.64
CA LYS A 107 3.64 -3.86 -19.67
C LYS A 107 3.08 -3.60 -18.27
N LYS A 108 2.05 -2.76 -18.17
CA LYS A 108 1.33 -2.49 -16.91
C LYS A 108 0.98 -3.76 -16.12
N ALA A 109 0.48 -4.79 -16.82
CA ALA A 109 0.13 -6.07 -16.20
C ALA A 109 1.34 -6.79 -15.56
N LYS A 110 2.55 -6.55 -16.03
CA LYS A 110 3.78 -7.10 -15.45
C LYS A 110 4.20 -6.28 -14.22
N LEU A 111 4.10 -4.95 -14.30
CA LEU A 111 4.45 -4.08 -13.18
C LEU A 111 3.51 -4.26 -11.97
N ARG A 112 2.26 -4.67 -12.18
CA ARG A 112 1.30 -4.99 -11.12
C ARG A 112 1.55 -6.33 -10.42
N ALA A 113 2.31 -7.22 -11.03
CA ALA A 113 2.51 -8.55 -10.47
C ALA A 113 3.40 -8.48 -9.23
N HIS A 114 2.85 -8.92 -8.10
CA HIS A 114 3.57 -8.93 -6.83
C HIS A 114 4.79 -9.83 -6.87
N SER A 115 5.89 -9.33 -6.33
CA SER A 115 7.14 -10.06 -6.18
C SER A 115 7.01 -11.23 -5.20
N ASP A 116 7.92 -12.18 -5.30
CA ASP A 116 8.03 -13.28 -4.35
C ASP A 116 8.57 -12.79 -2.99
N MET A 117 9.49 -11.83 -3.00
CA MET A 117 10.15 -11.25 -1.84
C MET A 117 10.22 -9.71 -1.94
N CYS A 118 10.53 -9.02 -0.86
CA CYS A 118 10.74 -7.57 -0.84
C CYS A 118 12.19 -7.23 -1.26
N TRP A 119 12.49 -7.41 -2.54
CA TRP A 119 13.84 -7.35 -3.09
C TRP A 119 14.44 -5.95 -3.24
N ASN A 120 13.60 -4.91 -3.39
CA ASN A 120 14.06 -3.55 -3.64
C ASN A 120 14.17 -2.75 -2.32
N HIS A 121 15.41 -2.42 -1.92
CA HIS A 121 15.69 -1.72 -0.66
C HIS A 121 15.11 -0.31 -0.64
N ALA A 122 15.18 0.43 -1.76
CA ALA A 122 14.63 1.79 -1.81
C ALA A 122 13.09 1.81 -1.69
N CYS A 123 12.40 0.79 -2.22
CA CYS A 123 10.96 0.61 -2.00
C CYS A 123 10.65 0.17 -0.57
N ASN A 124 11.49 -0.67 0.03
CA ASN A 124 11.35 -1.08 1.42
C ASN A 124 11.48 0.13 2.36
N ASP A 125 12.48 0.99 2.16
CA ASP A 125 12.66 2.22 2.95
C ASP A 125 11.46 3.16 2.80
N TRP A 126 10.91 3.28 1.59
CA TRP A 126 9.69 4.04 1.34
C TRP A 126 8.49 3.47 2.10
N ALA A 127 8.24 2.16 2.00
CA ALA A 127 7.14 1.52 2.73
C ALA A 127 7.30 1.68 4.25
N LEU A 128 8.51 1.52 4.78
CA LEU A 128 8.79 1.64 6.21
C LEU A 128 8.69 3.08 6.73
N SER A 129 8.73 4.09 5.87
CA SER A 129 8.44 5.48 6.27
C SER A 129 7.02 5.67 6.81
N PHE A 130 6.09 4.76 6.47
CA PHE A 130 4.72 4.75 6.97
C PHE A 130 4.58 4.04 8.34
N ALA A 131 5.60 3.31 8.80
CA ALA A 131 5.53 2.53 10.05
C ALA A 131 5.18 3.34 11.31
N PRO A 132 5.46 4.65 11.44
CA PRO A 132 4.97 5.44 12.57
C PRO A 132 3.44 5.49 12.68
N GLU A 133 2.73 5.47 11.56
CA GLU A 133 1.28 5.69 11.48
C GLU A 133 0.49 4.41 11.15
N PHE A 134 1.10 3.44 10.46
CA PHE A 134 0.40 2.28 9.91
C PHE A 134 0.96 0.94 10.40
N ASP A 135 0.08 -0.05 10.47
CA ASP A 135 0.46 -1.45 10.43
C ASP A 135 0.62 -1.87 8.97
N ILE A 136 1.83 -2.35 8.60
CA ILE A 136 2.17 -2.66 7.21
C ILE A 136 1.95 -4.14 6.96
N MET A 137 1.02 -4.47 6.05
CA MET A 137 0.75 -5.82 5.58
C MET A 137 1.50 -6.07 4.28
N VAL A 138 2.45 -7.01 4.32
CA VAL A 138 3.27 -7.36 3.16
C VAL A 138 2.53 -8.34 2.26
N GLU A 139 2.28 -7.94 1.02
CA GLU A 139 1.58 -8.75 0.01
C GLU A 139 2.53 -9.39 -1.02
N ALA A 140 3.64 -9.94 -0.57
CA ALA A 140 4.53 -10.73 -1.41
C ALA A 140 4.04 -12.17 -1.54
N LYS A 141 4.39 -12.87 -2.64
CA LYS A 141 3.93 -14.25 -2.90
C LYS A 141 4.43 -15.25 -1.87
N ASN A 142 5.64 -15.05 -1.33
CA ASN A 142 6.20 -15.87 -0.25
C ASN A 142 5.68 -15.48 1.15
N LYS A 143 4.69 -14.58 1.22
CA LYS A 143 3.90 -14.26 2.43
C LYS A 143 4.77 -14.06 3.67
N ASN A 144 4.63 -14.95 4.68
CA ASN A 144 5.37 -14.88 5.93
C ASN A 144 6.90 -14.93 5.76
N LEU A 145 7.42 -15.58 4.73
CA LEU A 145 8.87 -15.60 4.46
C LEU A 145 9.37 -14.22 4.00
N ALA A 146 8.61 -13.56 3.12
CA ALA A 146 8.94 -12.20 2.69
C ALA A 146 8.81 -11.19 3.84
N ASN A 147 7.77 -11.33 4.66
CA ASN A 147 7.58 -10.51 5.85
C ASN A 147 8.72 -10.70 6.87
N GLN A 148 9.13 -11.95 7.10
CA GLN A 148 10.25 -12.26 8.00
C GLN A 148 11.55 -11.67 7.48
N GLN A 149 11.82 -11.79 6.16
CA GLN A 149 13.00 -11.17 5.54
C GLN A 149 13.01 -9.66 5.74
N LEU A 150 11.90 -8.98 5.47
CA LEU A 150 11.78 -7.54 5.65
C LEU A 150 11.99 -7.15 7.12
N TYR A 151 11.37 -7.88 8.05
CA TYR A 151 11.54 -7.66 9.48
C TYR A 151 13.00 -7.83 9.91
N ASP A 152 13.68 -8.89 9.51
CA ASP A 152 15.07 -9.17 9.91
C ASP A 152 16.05 -8.12 9.36
N GLN A 153 15.80 -7.63 8.14
CA GLN A 153 16.63 -6.59 7.53
C GLN A 153 16.45 -5.21 8.18
N TYR A 154 15.24 -4.90 8.62
CA TYR A 154 14.87 -3.55 9.07
C TYR A 154 14.37 -3.47 10.51
N ARG A 155 14.54 -4.54 11.30
CA ARG A 155 14.00 -4.63 12.67
C ARG A 155 14.33 -3.43 13.56
N GLN A 156 15.51 -2.84 13.43
CA GLN A 156 15.91 -1.68 14.22
C GLN A 156 15.06 -0.44 13.91
N ASN A 157 14.57 -0.34 12.67
CA ASN A 157 13.70 0.75 12.21
C ASN A 157 12.23 0.48 12.56
N ILE A 158 11.83 -0.77 12.67
CA ILE A 158 10.44 -1.21 12.89
C ILE A 158 10.11 -1.31 14.38
N LEU A 159 11.01 -1.84 15.21
CA LEU A 159 10.79 -2.10 16.64
C LEU A 159 10.22 -0.92 17.43
N PRO A 160 10.62 0.35 17.20
CA PRO A 160 10.04 1.48 17.92
C PRO A 160 8.53 1.62 17.76
N TYR A 161 7.91 0.99 16.73
CA TYR A 161 6.50 1.11 16.38
C TYR A 161 5.67 -0.14 16.69
N CYS A 162 6.32 -1.27 17.04
CA CYS A 162 5.64 -2.55 17.28
C CYS A 162 4.86 -2.64 18.61
N HIS A 163 4.94 -1.64 19.48
CA HIS A 163 4.38 -1.70 20.84
C HIS A 163 3.54 -0.48 21.21
N LYS A 164 3.01 0.22 20.21
CA LYS A 164 2.06 1.31 20.40
C LYS A 164 0.67 0.83 20.03
#